data_0844e9cc3c6ec04fa297cae78971602b
#
_entry.id   0844e9cc3c6ec04fa297cae78971602b
#
_cell.length_a   1.000
_cell.length_b   1.000
_cell.length_c   1.000
_cell.angle_alpha   90.00
_cell.angle_beta   90.00
_cell.angle_gamma   90.00
#
_symmetry.space_group_name_H-M   'P 1'
#
loop_
_entity.id
_entity.type
_entity.pdbx_description
1 polymer ?
#
loop_
_entity_poly.entity_id
_entity_poly.type
_entity_poly.pdbx_seq_one_letter_code
_entity_poly.pdbx_strand_id
1 'polypeptide(L)'
;MEILFEVLAVLQILLGLYLAVQGVLWLAYAKRRTMVDPGFYAPRTAVICPCRGSEPGLEQNLVALCEFDHQNYEVFFVLASESDSATPTVKRVAVQSRVKATVLFAGRPDGRSEKVNNLIHAVTQLPKDVEAIVFVDSDGRPGKSWLRRMVGSLHDVRYGATTTMRWLIPNATNFPTLLLTAWNAPIVTMLGEKSSNFCWGGGTAIRKSEFDQCGVLEEWQRSVSDDYSMTNALARRGKPIQFLPECLVVSFVNTSSEGLLEFTNRQILITRVYAHKMWATAFATHSLFCFTFMLGLVLTLGDIFSARPSLHLAALTFLPLLLASLRSALRVIAVADLLPLYRVQINAQSWIYVTIGVFIPYLYLANFITSLLSRRIRWRGIRYELISQNETRVLTPQ
;
A
#
# COMPACT_ATOMS: atom_id res chain seq x y z
N MET A 1 4.15 11.80 37.94
CA MET A 1 3.90 11.90 36.49
C MET A 1 5.20 11.98 35.71
N GLU A 2 6.18 12.72 36.19
CA GLU A 2 7.49 12.89 35.56
C GLU A 2 8.24 11.56 35.37
N ILE A 3 8.36 10.73 36.42
CA ILE A 3 9.00 9.40 36.34
C ILE A 3 8.30 8.51 35.29
N LEU A 4 6.97 8.52 35.23
CA LEU A 4 6.24 7.77 34.22
C LEU A 4 6.58 8.27 32.81
N PHE A 5 6.62 9.59 32.60
CA PHE A 5 7.02 10.19 31.35
C PHE A 5 8.44 9.78 30.94
N GLU A 6 9.41 9.88 31.88
CA GLU A 6 10.80 9.52 31.58
C GLU A 6 10.94 8.07 31.13
N VAL A 7 10.28 7.12 31.80
CA VAL A 7 10.28 5.72 31.43
C VAL A 7 9.69 5.53 30.02
N LEU A 8 8.54 6.15 29.73
CA LEU A 8 7.89 6.04 28.42
C LEU A 8 8.72 6.71 27.32
N ALA A 9 9.33 7.86 27.60
CA ALA A 9 10.19 8.58 26.66
C ALA A 9 11.45 7.78 26.32
N VAL A 10 12.10 7.17 27.31
CA VAL A 10 13.26 6.29 27.10
C VAL A 10 12.87 5.10 26.23
N LEU A 11 11.74 4.45 26.50
CA LEU A 11 11.23 3.36 25.65
C LEU A 11 10.98 3.83 24.21
N GLN A 12 10.44 5.03 24.02
CA GLN A 12 10.21 5.63 22.69
C GLN A 12 11.53 5.93 21.96
N ILE A 13 12.54 6.42 22.68
CA ILE A 13 13.87 6.69 22.13
C ILE A 13 14.53 5.38 21.68
N LEU A 14 14.50 4.34 22.53
CA LEU A 14 15.05 3.02 22.19
C LEU A 14 14.34 2.42 20.96
N LEU A 15 13.01 2.51 20.91
CA LEU A 15 12.24 2.10 19.73
C LEU A 15 12.59 2.93 18.50
N GLY A 16 12.76 4.25 18.66
CA GLY A 16 13.15 5.17 17.59
C GLY A 16 14.54 4.83 17.01
N LEU A 17 15.52 4.54 17.87
CA LEU A 17 16.86 4.10 17.48
C LEU A 17 16.80 2.76 16.73
N TYR A 18 16.07 1.78 17.27
CA TYR A 18 15.86 0.49 16.60
C TYR A 18 15.27 0.69 15.20
N LEU A 19 14.23 1.52 15.08
CA LEU A 19 13.58 1.79 13.80
C LEU A 19 14.47 2.59 12.83
N ALA A 20 15.38 3.44 13.33
CA ALA A 20 16.38 4.13 12.50
C ALA A 20 17.38 3.13 11.91
N VAL A 21 17.86 2.17 12.72
CA VAL A 21 18.71 1.06 12.24
C VAL A 21 17.99 0.24 11.18
N GLN A 22 16.71 -0.11 11.41
CA GLN A 22 15.88 -0.80 10.40
C GLN A 22 15.76 0.03 9.11
N GLY A 23 15.69 1.36 9.20
CA GLY A 23 15.69 2.25 8.04
C GLY A 23 16.99 2.16 7.22
N VAL A 24 18.15 2.09 7.88
CA VAL A 24 19.46 1.89 7.21
C VAL A 24 19.52 0.51 6.54
N LEU A 25 19.08 -0.54 7.24
CA LEU A 25 19.05 -1.91 6.69
C LEU A 25 18.10 -1.99 5.48
N TRP A 26 16.95 -1.31 5.55
CA TRP A 26 16.01 -1.24 4.43
C TRP A 26 16.63 -0.52 3.22
N LEU A 27 17.33 0.59 3.43
CA LEU A 27 18.07 1.30 2.37
C LEU A 27 19.12 0.38 1.72
N ALA A 28 19.88 -0.36 2.52
CA ALA A 28 20.86 -1.31 2.03
C ALA A 28 20.19 -2.45 1.22
N TYR A 29 19.07 -2.98 1.70
CA TYR A 29 18.27 -3.97 0.98
C TYR A 29 17.79 -3.42 -0.37
N ALA A 30 17.19 -2.21 -0.36
CA ALA A 30 16.70 -1.57 -1.56
C ALA A 30 17.82 -1.41 -2.62
N LYS A 31 19.01 -0.94 -2.21
CA LYS A 31 20.17 -0.82 -3.10
C LYS A 31 20.64 -2.17 -3.66
N ARG A 32 20.70 -3.22 -2.84
CA ARG A 32 21.06 -4.57 -3.34
C ARG A 32 20.08 -5.05 -4.39
N ARG A 33 18.78 -4.84 -4.18
CA ARG A 33 17.74 -5.29 -5.09
C ARG A 33 17.79 -4.64 -6.46
N THR A 34 18.21 -3.38 -6.58
CA THR A 34 18.37 -2.72 -7.89
C THR A 34 19.46 -3.39 -8.77
N MET A 35 20.42 -4.08 -8.15
CA MET A 35 21.51 -4.77 -8.83
C MET A 35 21.16 -6.21 -9.24
N VAL A 36 20.03 -6.73 -8.79
CA VAL A 36 19.61 -8.11 -9.12
C VAL A 36 19.05 -8.15 -10.54
N ASP A 37 19.63 -9.02 -11.36
CA ASP A 37 19.06 -9.35 -12.66
C ASP A 37 17.81 -10.24 -12.44
N PRO A 38 16.65 -9.91 -13.00
CA PRO A 38 15.46 -10.74 -12.91
C PRO A 38 15.58 -12.09 -13.68
N GLY A 39 16.66 -12.29 -14.45
CA GLY A 39 16.88 -13.49 -15.23
C GLY A 39 15.99 -13.59 -16.47
N PHE A 40 15.91 -14.80 -17.03
CA PHE A 40 15.21 -15.09 -18.29
C PHE A 40 13.83 -15.77 -18.08
N TYR A 41 13.38 -15.90 -16.82
CA TYR A 41 12.05 -16.50 -16.57
C TYR A 41 10.95 -15.57 -17.06
N ALA A 42 10.32 -15.95 -18.16
CA ALA A 42 9.28 -15.17 -18.85
C ALA A 42 8.08 -16.06 -19.24
N PRO A 43 7.35 -16.58 -18.25
CA PRO A 43 6.17 -17.42 -18.50
C PRO A 43 5.07 -16.60 -19.19
N ARG A 44 4.09 -17.29 -19.82
CA ARG A 44 2.92 -16.62 -20.33
C ARG A 44 2.15 -15.97 -19.18
N THR A 45 2.06 -14.64 -19.25
CA THR A 45 1.61 -13.81 -18.13
C THR A 45 0.30 -13.07 -18.46
N ALA A 46 -0.68 -13.14 -17.56
CA ALA A 46 -1.88 -12.31 -17.58
C ALA A 46 -1.74 -11.14 -16.61
N VAL A 47 -1.80 -9.91 -17.10
CA VAL A 47 -1.86 -8.70 -16.29
C VAL A 47 -3.32 -8.30 -16.13
N ILE A 48 -3.84 -8.31 -14.91
CA ILE A 48 -5.24 -8.02 -14.60
C ILE A 48 -5.32 -6.65 -13.91
N CYS A 49 -6.04 -5.73 -14.52
CA CYS A 49 -6.24 -4.37 -14.02
C CYS A 49 -7.75 -4.08 -13.86
N PRO A 50 -8.27 -4.13 -12.62
CA PRO A 50 -9.63 -3.68 -12.35
C PRO A 50 -9.72 -2.15 -12.48
N CYS A 51 -10.68 -1.67 -13.26
CA CYS A 51 -10.89 -0.26 -13.54
C CYS A 51 -12.25 0.19 -13.01
N ARG A 52 -12.31 1.42 -12.50
CA ARG A 52 -13.56 2.08 -12.10
C ARG A 52 -13.42 3.59 -12.09
N GLY A 53 -14.33 4.28 -12.74
CA GLY A 53 -14.38 5.73 -12.75
C GLY A 53 -13.27 6.38 -13.58
N SER A 54 -13.52 7.58 -14.08
CA SER A 54 -12.53 8.35 -14.84
C SER A 54 -11.73 9.22 -13.87
N GLU A 55 -10.45 8.88 -13.68
CA GLU A 55 -9.52 9.66 -12.85
C GLU A 55 -8.48 10.39 -13.70
N PRO A 56 -7.99 11.55 -13.25
CA PRO A 56 -6.86 12.21 -13.91
C PRO A 56 -5.67 11.27 -14.05
N GLY A 57 -5.15 11.14 -15.29
CA GLY A 57 -4.01 10.27 -15.57
C GLY A 57 -4.36 8.81 -15.82
N LEU A 58 -5.64 8.41 -15.82
CA LEU A 58 -6.06 7.04 -16.10
C LEU A 58 -5.48 6.52 -17.41
N GLU A 59 -5.61 7.26 -18.51
CA GLU A 59 -5.11 6.84 -19.82
C GLU A 59 -3.61 6.54 -19.79
N GLN A 60 -2.80 7.44 -19.23
CA GLN A 60 -1.35 7.27 -19.13
C GLN A 60 -0.98 6.06 -18.25
N ASN A 61 -1.75 5.80 -17.20
CA ASN A 61 -1.52 4.64 -16.34
C ASN A 61 -1.82 3.34 -17.08
N LEU A 62 -2.94 3.28 -17.82
CA LEU A 62 -3.32 2.09 -18.59
C LEU A 62 -2.38 1.84 -19.77
N VAL A 63 -1.93 2.90 -20.46
CA VAL A 63 -0.93 2.79 -21.55
C VAL A 63 0.37 2.18 -21.01
N ALA A 64 0.82 2.59 -19.81
CA ALA A 64 2.03 2.03 -19.20
C ALA A 64 1.94 0.50 -19.00
N LEU A 65 0.74 -0.06 -18.76
CA LEU A 65 0.53 -1.51 -18.65
C LEU A 65 0.67 -2.25 -20.00
N CYS A 66 0.49 -1.54 -21.10
CA CYS A 66 0.61 -2.08 -22.46
C CYS A 66 2.01 -1.90 -23.05
N GLU A 67 2.94 -1.27 -22.33
CA GLU A 67 4.31 -0.92 -22.80
C GLU A 67 5.41 -1.58 -21.98
N PHE A 68 5.13 -2.68 -21.26
CA PHE A 68 6.15 -3.40 -20.52
C PHE A 68 7.22 -4.03 -21.43
N ASP A 69 8.45 -3.99 -20.97
CA ASP A 69 9.58 -4.74 -21.52
C ASP A 69 9.48 -6.22 -21.08
N HIS A 70 8.47 -6.91 -21.64
CA HIS A 70 8.21 -8.33 -21.40
C HIS A 70 7.55 -8.92 -22.65
N GLN A 71 8.06 -10.05 -23.15
CA GLN A 71 7.66 -10.54 -24.48
C GLN A 71 6.34 -11.34 -24.50
N ASN A 72 5.97 -11.96 -23.39
CA ASN A 72 4.90 -12.96 -23.37
C ASN A 72 3.81 -12.59 -22.35
N TYR A 73 3.05 -11.53 -22.62
CA TYR A 73 1.96 -11.13 -21.75
C TYR A 73 0.75 -10.58 -22.52
N GLU A 74 -0.39 -10.63 -21.87
CA GLU A 74 -1.62 -9.99 -22.29
C GLU A 74 -2.26 -9.23 -21.12
N VAL A 75 -3.02 -8.18 -21.43
CA VAL A 75 -3.65 -7.31 -20.43
C VAL A 75 -5.15 -7.53 -20.40
N PHE A 76 -5.72 -7.66 -19.22
CA PHE A 76 -7.16 -7.74 -18.98
C PHE A 76 -7.61 -6.51 -18.20
N PHE A 77 -8.31 -5.60 -18.85
CA PHE A 77 -8.99 -4.49 -18.20
C PHE A 77 -10.38 -4.93 -17.80
N VAL A 78 -10.73 -4.79 -16.54
CA VAL A 78 -11.97 -5.34 -16.01
C VAL A 78 -12.80 -4.25 -15.33
N LEU A 79 -14.02 -4.06 -15.80
CA LEU A 79 -14.99 -3.11 -15.26
C LEU A 79 -16.23 -3.86 -14.76
N ALA A 80 -16.99 -3.25 -13.87
CA ALA A 80 -18.25 -3.82 -13.44
C ALA A 80 -19.34 -3.70 -14.54
N SER A 81 -19.34 -2.60 -15.31
CA SER A 81 -20.38 -2.31 -16.31
C SER A 81 -19.80 -1.55 -17.49
N GLU A 82 -20.43 -1.75 -18.66
CA GLU A 82 -20.12 -0.96 -19.85
C GLU A 82 -20.45 0.53 -19.68
N SER A 83 -21.38 0.86 -18.81
CA SER A 83 -21.76 2.24 -18.48
C SER A 83 -20.78 2.97 -17.53
N ASP A 84 -19.72 2.32 -17.07
CA ASP A 84 -18.71 2.96 -16.22
C ASP A 84 -17.99 4.07 -16.98
N SER A 85 -17.76 5.20 -16.33
CA SER A 85 -17.12 6.38 -16.94
C SER A 85 -15.67 6.14 -17.39
N ALA A 86 -14.99 5.08 -16.91
CA ALA A 86 -13.69 4.65 -17.39
C ALA A 86 -13.76 3.93 -18.75
N THR A 87 -14.90 3.35 -19.12
CA THR A 87 -15.04 2.46 -20.27
C THR A 87 -14.57 3.07 -21.60
N PRO A 88 -14.87 4.33 -21.95
CA PRO A 88 -14.38 4.92 -23.19
C PRO A 88 -12.86 4.97 -23.26
N THR A 89 -12.20 5.34 -22.15
CA THR A 89 -10.74 5.40 -22.05
C THR A 89 -10.11 4.00 -22.12
N VAL A 90 -10.67 3.03 -21.38
CA VAL A 90 -10.22 1.64 -21.39
C VAL A 90 -10.31 1.02 -22.77
N LYS A 91 -11.46 1.17 -23.47
CA LYS A 91 -11.65 0.65 -24.83
C LYS A 91 -10.65 1.29 -25.82
N ARG A 92 -10.43 2.61 -25.72
CA ARG A 92 -9.45 3.31 -26.57
C ARG A 92 -8.04 2.76 -26.39
N VAL A 93 -7.58 2.65 -25.12
CA VAL A 93 -6.25 2.11 -24.81
C VAL A 93 -6.13 0.65 -25.28
N ALA A 94 -7.14 -0.18 -25.07
CA ALA A 94 -7.11 -1.57 -25.49
C ALA A 94 -6.98 -1.72 -27.01
N VAL A 95 -7.68 -0.90 -27.80
CA VAL A 95 -7.60 -0.91 -29.28
C VAL A 95 -6.23 -0.42 -29.77
N GLN A 96 -5.64 0.56 -29.11
CA GLN A 96 -4.34 1.14 -29.48
C GLN A 96 -3.14 0.34 -28.95
N SER A 97 -3.39 -0.64 -28.10
CA SER A 97 -2.34 -1.45 -27.46
C SER A 97 -1.53 -2.26 -28.48
N ARG A 98 -0.20 -2.31 -28.27
CA ARG A 98 0.72 -3.18 -29.06
C ARG A 98 0.67 -4.64 -28.61
N VAL A 99 0.18 -4.89 -27.41
CA VAL A 99 -0.02 -6.23 -26.86
C VAL A 99 -1.50 -6.55 -26.85
N LYS A 100 -1.84 -7.83 -26.78
CA LYS A 100 -3.24 -8.23 -26.68
C LYS A 100 -3.84 -7.66 -25.40
N ALA A 101 -4.87 -6.81 -25.54
CA ALA A 101 -5.59 -6.20 -24.45
C ALA A 101 -7.09 -6.52 -24.58
N THR A 102 -7.64 -7.15 -23.54
CA THR A 102 -9.04 -7.59 -23.50
C THR A 102 -9.80 -6.77 -22.47
N VAL A 103 -11.00 -6.30 -22.85
CA VAL A 103 -11.91 -5.59 -21.93
C VAL A 103 -13.00 -6.55 -21.49
N LEU A 104 -13.15 -6.72 -20.18
CA LEU A 104 -14.14 -7.60 -19.56
C LEU A 104 -15.13 -6.80 -18.70
N PHE A 105 -16.37 -7.29 -18.61
CA PHE A 105 -17.42 -6.71 -17.78
C PHE A 105 -17.90 -7.76 -16.78
N ALA A 106 -17.58 -7.56 -15.50
CA ALA A 106 -17.78 -8.55 -14.44
C ALA A 106 -19.19 -8.55 -13.83
N GLY A 107 -20.00 -7.55 -14.14
CA GLY A 107 -21.30 -7.38 -13.49
C GLY A 107 -21.19 -6.83 -12.07
N ARG A 108 -22.35 -6.77 -11.40
CA ARG A 108 -22.46 -6.24 -10.03
C ARG A 108 -21.89 -7.22 -9.01
N PRO A 109 -21.17 -6.74 -7.98
CA PRO A 109 -20.69 -7.59 -6.90
C PRO A 109 -21.83 -8.05 -6.01
N ASP A 110 -21.74 -9.28 -5.51
CA ASP A 110 -22.59 -9.82 -4.48
C ASP A 110 -21.73 -10.40 -3.34
N GLY A 111 -21.92 -9.91 -2.11
CA GLY A 111 -21.20 -10.37 -0.93
C GLY A 111 -19.69 -10.10 -0.92
N ARG A 112 -19.18 -9.27 -1.84
CA ARG A 112 -17.75 -8.94 -2.00
C ARG A 112 -17.54 -7.51 -2.51
N SER A 113 -16.29 -7.02 -2.51
CA SER A 113 -16.03 -5.72 -3.16
C SER A 113 -16.10 -5.83 -4.68
N GLU A 114 -16.38 -4.71 -5.34
CA GLU A 114 -16.39 -4.64 -6.80
C GLU A 114 -15.01 -4.98 -7.38
N LYS A 115 -13.93 -4.52 -6.76
CA LYS A 115 -12.57 -4.88 -7.17
C LYS A 115 -12.36 -6.39 -7.16
N VAL A 116 -12.70 -7.05 -6.06
CA VAL A 116 -12.58 -8.51 -5.93
C VAL A 116 -13.48 -9.23 -6.94
N ASN A 117 -14.71 -8.75 -7.17
CA ASN A 117 -15.60 -9.32 -8.18
C ASN A 117 -14.98 -9.24 -9.58
N ASN A 118 -14.39 -8.10 -9.93
CA ASN A 118 -13.72 -7.90 -11.21
C ASN A 118 -12.52 -8.86 -11.35
N LEU A 119 -11.72 -9.03 -10.28
CA LEU A 119 -10.58 -9.96 -10.29
C LEU A 119 -11.01 -11.42 -10.44
N ILE A 120 -12.04 -11.86 -9.71
CA ILE A 120 -12.60 -13.22 -9.84
C ILE A 120 -13.05 -13.46 -11.30
N HIS A 121 -13.82 -12.53 -11.85
CA HIS A 121 -14.31 -12.65 -13.22
C HIS A 121 -13.16 -12.77 -14.22
N ALA A 122 -12.13 -11.94 -14.10
CA ALA A 122 -10.97 -12.02 -15.00
C ALA A 122 -10.23 -13.35 -14.87
N VAL A 123 -9.93 -13.79 -13.65
CA VAL A 123 -9.19 -15.05 -13.40
C VAL A 123 -9.93 -16.26 -13.99
N THR A 124 -11.27 -16.27 -13.92
CA THR A 124 -12.08 -17.37 -14.50
C THR A 124 -12.14 -17.35 -16.03
N GLN A 125 -11.77 -16.25 -16.67
CA GLN A 125 -11.73 -16.10 -18.14
C GLN A 125 -10.32 -16.24 -18.73
N LEU A 126 -9.29 -16.50 -17.89
CA LEU A 126 -7.93 -16.63 -18.38
C LEU A 126 -7.75 -17.83 -19.30
N PRO A 127 -6.94 -17.70 -20.36
CA PRO A 127 -6.51 -18.84 -21.18
C PRO A 127 -5.83 -19.91 -20.32
N LYS A 128 -6.03 -21.18 -20.69
CA LYS A 128 -5.51 -22.33 -19.91
C LYS A 128 -3.98 -22.39 -19.84
N ASP A 129 -3.31 -21.79 -20.77
CA ASP A 129 -1.86 -21.76 -20.92
C ASP A 129 -1.21 -20.54 -20.23
N VAL A 130 -1.97 -19.74 -19.46
CA VAL A 130 -1.43 -18.72 -18.58
C VAL A 130 -0.74 -19.39 -17.40
N GLU A 131 0.53 -19.04 -17.20
CA GLU A 131 1.40 -19.60 -16.16
C GLU A 131 1.61 -18.64 -14.97
N ALA A 132 1.52 -17.32 -15.23
CA ALA A 132 1.65 -16.29 -14.18
C ALA A 132 0.51 -15.27 -14.27
N ILE A 133 0.05 -14.81 -13.11
CA ILE A 133 -0.96 -13.76 -12.98
C ILE A 133 -0.34 -12.57 -12.26
N VAL A 134 -0.62 -11.38 -12.76
CA VAL A 134 -0.14 -10.12 -12.16
C VAL A 134 -1.33 -9.19 -11.95
N PHE A 135 -1.52 -8.75 -10.73
CA PHE A 135 -2.58 -7.82 -10.34
C PHE A 135 -2.01 -6.41 -10.22
N VAL A 136 -2.67 -5.44 -10.86
CA VAL A 136 -2.22 -4.04 -10.93
C VAL A 136 -3.42 -3.11 -10.76
N ASP A 137 -3.30 -2.07 -9.93
CA ASP A 137 -4.32 -1.03 -9.81
C ASP A 137 -4.26 -0.04 -10.99
N SER A 138 -5.40 0.50 -11.41
CA SER A 138 -5.50 1.46 -12.51
C SER A 138 -4.98 2.87 -12.17
N ASP A 139 -4.73 3.16 -10.88
CA ASP A 139 -4.20 4.44 -10.39
C ASP A 139 -2.68 4.45 -10.21
N GLY A 140 -2.00 3.35 -10.57
CA GLY A 140 -0.55 3.21 -10.54
C GLY A 140 0.10 3.33 -11.90
N ARG A 141 1.33 3.86 -11.93
CA ARG A 141 2.14 3.95 -13.15
C ARG A 141 3.47 3.20 -12.97
N PRO A 142 3.51 1.89 -13.27
CA PRO A 142 4.73 1.11 -13.22
C PRO A 142 5.68 1.48 -14.36
N GLY A 143 6.98 1.28 -14.13
CA GLY A 143 8.01 1.48 -15.16
C GLY A 143 8.07 0.33 -16.17
N LYS A 144 8.72 0.53 -17.34
CA LYS A 144 8.77 -0.46 -18.44
C LYS A 144 9.32 -1.83 -18.02
N SER A 145 10.35 -1.89 -17.19
CA SER A 145 10.97 -3.15 -16.72
C SER A 145 10.22 -3.81 -15.56
N TRP A 146 9.15 -3.18 -15.07
CA TRP A 146 8.43 -3.61 -13.87
C TRP A 146 7.91 -5.05 -13.98
N LEU A 147 7.19 -5.37 -15.05
CA LEU A 147 6.59 -6.69 -15.25
C LEU A 147 7.67 -7.79 -15.31
N ARG A 148 8.73 -7.56 -16.08
CA ARG A 148 9.86 -8.49 -16.19
C ARG A 148 10.49 -8.77 -14.83
N ARG A 149 10.65 -7.77 -13.96
CA ARG A 149 11.19 -7.94 -12.61
C ARG A 149 10.22 -8.68 -11.69
N MET A 150 8.95 -8.31 -11.70
CA MET A 150 7.92 -8.95 -10.88
C MET A 150 7.79 -10.44 -11.21
N VAL A 151 7.68 -10.76 -12.49
CA VAL A 151 7.49 -12.14 -12.97
C VAL A 151 8.79 -12.94 -12.94
N GLY A 152 9.90 -12.33 -13.38
CA GLY A 152 11.21 -12.97 -13.35
C GLY A 152 11.62 -13.46 -11.97
N SER A 153 11.28 -12.73 -10.91
CA SER A 153 11.55 -13.14 -9.53
C SER A 153 10.72 -14.35 -9.07
N LEU A 154 9.65 -14.73 -9.79
CA LEU A 154 8.88 -15.95 -9.51
C LEU A 154 9.61 -17.25 -9.86
N HIS A 155 10.78 -17.20 -10.54
CA HIS A 155 11.61 -18.40 -10.77
C HIS A 155 12.03 -19.05 -9.45
N ASP A 156 12.17 -18.25 -8.39
CA ASP A 156 12.46 -18.76 -7.05
C ASP A 156 11.19 -19.35 -6.42
N VAL A 157 11.09 -20.68 -6.51
CA VAL A 157 9.92 -21.44 -6.03
C VAL A 157 9.72 -21.41 -4.51
N ARG A 158 10.71 -20.91 -3.74
CA ARG A 158 10.58 -20.71 -2.30
C ARG A 158 9.49 -19.69 -1.98
N TYR A 159 9.30 -18.69 -2.86
CA TYR A 159 8.28 -17.67 -2.70
C TYR A 159 6.99 -18.07 -3.42
N GLY A 160 5.86 -17.88 -2.73
CA GLY A 160 4.52 -18.06 -3.34
C GLY A 160 4.15 -16.94 -4.28
N ALA A 161 4.55 -15.72 -3.95
CA ALA A 161 4.28 -14.52 -4.74
C ALA A 161 5.41 -13.50 -4.63
N THR A 162 5.46 -12.57 -5.59
CA THR A 162 6.24 -11.33 -5.48
C THR A 162 5.29 -10.16 -5.31
N THR A 163 5.70 -9.16 -4.54
CA THR A 163 4.90 -7.95 -4.32
C THR A 163 5.77 -6.70 -4.34
N THR A 164 5.13 -5.58 -4.55
CA THR A 164 5.73 -4.26 -4.44
C THR A 164 4.85 -3.35 -3.59
N MET A 165 5.06 -2.03 -3.69
CA MET A 165 4.22 -1.03 -3.03
C MET A 165 4.16 0.23 -3.87
N ARG A 166 3.17 1.09 -3.60
CA ARG A 166 3.09 2.40 -4.25
C ARG A 166 3.78 3.49 -3.44
N TRP A 167 4.28 4.47 -4.16
CA TRP A 167 4.69 5.75 -3.62
C TRP A 167 3.76 6.84 -4.14
N LEU A 168 3.13 7.59 -3.23
CA LEU A 168 2.23 8.66 -3.58
C LEU A 168 3.03 9.94 -3.85
N ILE A 169 2.78 10.54 -5.01
CA ILE A 169 3.31 11.87 -5.37
C ILE A 169 2.13 12.86 -5.38
N PRO A 170 2.16 13.91 -4.55
CA PRO A 170 1.10 14.90 -4.54
C PRO A 170 1.07 15.67 -5.88
N ASN A 171 -0.09 15.69 -6.52
CA ASN A 171 -0.37 16.46 -7.73
C ASN A 171 -1.04 17.80 -7.42
N ALA A 172 -1.24 18.09 -6.14
CA ALA A 172 -1.75 19.34 -5.61
C ALA A 172 -1.09 19.64 -4.26
N THR A 173 -1.00 20.92 -3.89
CA THR A 173 -0.36 21.37 -2.64
C THR A 173 -1.36 21.61 -1.51
N ASN A 174 -2.62 21.18 -1.65
CA ASN A 174 -3.59 21.28 -0.57
C ASN A 174 -3.22 20.35 0.59
N PHE A 175 -3.54 20.76 1.81
CA PHE A 175 -3.15 20.08 3.03
C PHE A 175 -3.63 18.61 3.11
N PRO A 176 -4.88 18.23 2.73
CA PRO A 176 -5.30 16.84 2.73
C PRO A 176 -4.45 15.93 1.82
N THR A 177 -4.02 16.43 0.66
CA THR A 177 -3.15 15.68 -0.26
C THR A 177 -1.77 15.44 0.34
N LEU A 178 -1.18 16.47 0.97
CA LEU A 178 0.11 16.35 1.66
C LEU A 178 0.03 15.38 2.84
N LEU A 179 -1.06 15.45 3.64
CA LEU A 179 -1.30 14.49 4.72
C LEU A 179 -1.44 13.06 4.21
N LEU A 180 -2.15 12.84 3.10
CA LEU A 180 -2.32 11.52 2.52
C LEU A 180 -0.98 10.91 2.07
N THR A 181 -0.12 11.71 1.44
CA THR A 181 1.21 11.25 1.03
C THR A 181 2.10 10.91 2.22
N ALA A 182 2.10 11.75 3.26
CA ALA A 182 2.82 11.49 4.50
C ALA A 182 2.28 10.26 5.25
N TRP A 183 0.95 10.07 5.26
CA TRP A 183 0.29 8.92 5.87
C TRP A 183 0.65 7.60 5.16
N ASN A 184 0.71 7.60 3.83
CA ASN A 184 1.02 6.38 3.06
C ASN A 184 2.52 6.00 3.10
N ALA A 185 3.42 6.96 3.22
CA ALA A 185 4.86 6.76 3.10
C ALA A 185 5.46 5.70 4.06
N PRO A 186 5.06 5.56 5.35
CA PRO A 186 5.58 4.54 6.24
C PRO A 186 5.32 3.11 5.79
N ILE A 187 4.26 2.86 5.01
CA ILE A 187 3.81 1.51 4.64
C ILE A 187 4.86 0.79 3.78
N VAL A 188 5.58 1.51 2.90
CA VAL A 188 6.61 0.91 2.07
C VAL A 188 7.72 0.23 2.87
N THR A 189 8.06 0.75 4.05
CA THR A 189 9.08 0.18 4.94
C THR A 189 8.54 -0.88 5.89
N MET A 190 7.22 -1.17 5.83
CA MET A 190 6.65 -2.35 6.47
C MET A 190 6.93 -3.63 5.68
N LEU A 191 7.35 -3.52 4.43
CA LEU A 191 7.81 -4.60 3.55
C LEU A 191 9.34 -4.60 3.51
N GLY A 192 9.96 -5.77 3.27
CA GLY A 192 11.42 -5.87 3.25
C GLY A 192 11.91 -7.31 3.06
N GLU A 193 13.16 -7.57 3.44
CA GLU A 193 13.76 -8.90 3.44
C GLU A 193 13.32 -9.65 4.71
N LYS A 194 12.07 -10.11 4.72
CA LYS A 194 11.45 -10.78 5.88
C LYS A 194 10.29 -11.66 5.49
N SER A 195 9.94 -12.62 6.34
CA SER A 195 8.83 -13.56 6.13
C SER A 195 7.44 -12.94 6.37
N SER A 196 7.36 -11.80 7.05
CA SER A 196 6.10 -11.12 7.38
C SER A 196 5.64 -10.12 6.30
N ASN A 197 6.12 -10.25 5.08
CA ASN A 197 5.61 -9.48 3.95
C ASN A 197 4.17 -9.84 3.64
N PHE A 198 3.44 -8.88 3.07
CA PHE A 198 2.07 -9.04 2.61
C PHE A 198 1.95 -8.62 1.14
N CYS A 199 0.97 -9.16 0.43
CA CYS A 199 0.64 -8.73 -0.92
C CYS A 199 0.08 -7.30 -0.91
N TRP A 200 0.38 -6.54 -1.95
CA TRP A 200 -0.31 -5.30 -2.25
C TRP A 200 -1.12 -5.47 -3.53
N GLY A 201 -2.42 -5.21 -3.47
CA GLY A 201 -3.36 -5.42 -4.57
C GLY A 201 -3.12 -4.59 -5.82
N GLY A 202 -2.24 -3.56 -5.75
CA GLY A 202 -1.83 -2.75 -6.90
C GLY A 202 -0.51 -3.18 -7.52
N GLY A 203 0.11 -4.27 -7.03
CA GLY A 203 1.37 -4.78 -7.57
C GLY A 203 1.77 -6.10 -6.95
N THR A 204 1.12 -7.20 -7.35
CA THR A 204 1.45 -8.56 -6.92
C THR A 204 1.46 -9.50 -8.11
N ALA A 205 2.53 -10.32 -8.23
CA ALA A 205 2.61 -11.39 -9.20
C ALA A 205 2.66 -12.75 -8.49
N ILE A 206 2.00 -13.76 -9.07
CA ILE A 206 1.89 -15.11 -8.54
C ILE A 206 1.88 -16.11 -9.70
N ARG A 207 2.52 -17.29 -9.51
CA ARG A 207 2.34 -18.40 -10.45
C ARG A 207 0.89 -18.87 -10.41
N LYS A 208 0.30 -19.17 -11.58
CA LYS A 208 -1.09 -19.66 -11.65
C LYS A 208 -1.28 -20.94 -10.80
N SER A 209 -0.30 -21.84 -10.83
CA SER A 209 -0.30 -23.05 -10.01
C SER A 209 -0.35 -22.76 -8.50
N GLU A 210 0.42 -21.77 -8.02
CA GLU A 210 0.40 -21.37 -6.61
C GLU A 210 -0.92 -20.68 -6.23
N PHE A 211 -1.46 -19.86 -7.14
CA PHE A 211 -2.77 -19.21 -6.95
C PHE A 211 -3.86 -20.26 -6.72
N ASP A 212 -3.88 -21.31 -7.56
CA ASP A 212 -4.86 -22.39 -7.46
C ASP A 212 -4.64 -23.26 -6.22
N GLN A 213 -3.40 -23.70 -5.97
CA GLN A 213 -3.07 -24.56 -4.84
C GLN A 213 -3.30 -23.90 -3.48
N CYS A 214 -3.11 -22.57 -3.40
CA CYS A 214 -3.37 -21.83 -2.19
C CYS A 214 -4.86 -21.50 -1.97
N GLY A 215 -5.72 -21.77 -2.94
CA GLY A 215 -7.15 -21.52 -2.84
C GLY A 215 -7.49 -20.02 -2.78
N VAL A 216 -6.76 -19.17 -3.54
CA VAL A 216 -6.97 -17.71 -3.49
C VAL A 216 -8.35 -17.33 -3.99
N LEU A 217 -8.85 -18.03 -5.02
CA LEU A 217 -10.16 -17.78 -5.58
C LEU A 217 -11.30 -18.00 -4.56
N GLU A 218 -11.19 -19.02 -3.74
CA GLU A 218 -12.12 -19.35 -2.66
C GLU A 218 -12.12 -18.28 -1.58
N GLU A 219 -10.92 -17.80 -1.19
CA GLU A 219 -10.79 -16.71 -0.21
C GLU A 219 -11.41 -15.41 -0.68
N TRP A 220 -11.43 -15.16 -1.97
CA TRP A 220 -12.00 -13.97 -2.55
C TRP A 220 -13.53 -13.96 -2.61
N GLN A 221 -14.20 -15.12 -2.49
CA GLN A 221 -15.65 -15.23 -2.74
C GLN A 221 -16.52 -14.28 -1.92
N ARG A 222 -16.10 -13.93 -0.71
CA ARG A 222 -16.84 -13.02 0.18
C ARG A 222 -15.99 -11.90 0.78
N SER A 223 -14.86 -11.61 0.15
CA SER A 223 -13.87 -10.65 0.63
C SER A 223 -14.07 -9.25 0.07
N VAL A 224 -13.66 -8.25 0.86
CA VAL A 224 -13.47 -6.87 0.39
C VAL A 224 -12.04 -6.67 -0.10
N SER A 225 -11.04 -7.32 0.54
CA SER A 225 -9.62 -7.13 0.29
C SER A 225 -9.05 -8.28 -0.52
N ASP A 226 -8.63 -8.00 -1.75
CA ASP A 226 -7.93 -8.94 -2.62
C ASP A 226 -6.55 -9.32 -2.03
N ASP A 227 -5.82 -8.35 -1.52
CA ASP A 227 -4.43 -8.46 -1.07
C ASP A 227 -4.28 -9.16 0.29
N TYR A 228 -5.07 -8.78 1.30
CA TYR A 228 -5.03 -9.48 2.59
C TYR A 228 -5.54 -10.91 2.48
N SER A 229 -6.58 -11.17 1.69
CA SER A 229 -7.10 -12.52 1.48
C SER A 229 -6.07 -13.40 0.78
N MET A 230 -5.38 -12.89 -0.26
CA MET A 230 -4.27 -13.60 -0.90
C MET A 230 -3.10 -13.82 0.07
N THR A 231 -2.74 -12.80 0.87
CA THR A 231 -1.70 -12.93 1.90
C THR A 231 -2.02 -14.06 2.88
N ASN A 232 -3.26 -14.12 3.36
CA ASN A 232 -3.71 -15.15 4.30
C ASN A 232 -3.74 -16.54 3.66
N ALA A 233 -4.14 -16.66 2.39
CA ALA A 233 -4.11 -17.91 1.63
C ALA A 233 -2.68 -18.46 1.51
N LEU A 234 -1.73 -17.63 1.10
CA LEU A 234 -0.31 -17.97 1.01
C LEU A 234 0.28 -18.35 2.38
N ALA A 235 0.00 -17.56 3.42
CA ALA A 235 0.50 -17.81 4.77
C ALA A 235 0.03 -19.15 5.34
N ARG A 236 -1.24 -19.55 5.11
CA ARG A 236 -1.75 -20.87 5.53
C ARG A 236 -1.02 -22.04 4.87
N ARG A 237 -0.43 -21.82 3.69
CA ARG A 237 0.38 -22.82 2.98
C ARG A 237 1.88 -22.68 3.24
N GLY A 238 2.28 -21.80 4.18
CA GLY A 238 3.70 -21.57 4.49
C GLY A 238 4.49 -20.96 3.33
N LYS A 239 3.82 -20.26 2.40
CA LYS A 239 4.45 -19.65 1.22
C LYS A 239 4.80 -18.19 1.51
N PRO A 240 6.09 -17.85 1.68
CA PRO A 240 6.51 -16.47 1.90
C PRO A 240 6.30 -15.62 0.65
N ILE A 241 6.18 -14.31 0.87
CA ILE A 241 6.02 -13.30 -0.18
C ILE A 241 7.32 -12.51 -0.31
N GLN A 242 7.85 -12.40 -1.52
CA GLN A 242 9.05 -11.61 -1.78
C GLN A 242 8.67 -10.16 -2.09
N PHE A 243 9.23 -9.21 -1.36
CA PHE A 243 9.09 -7.79 -1.66
C PHE A 243 10.16 -7.32 -2.63
N LEU A 244 9.76 -6.59 -3.66
CA LEU A 244 10.62 -6.05 -4.69
C LEU A 244 10.59 -4.51 -4.65
N PRO A 245 11.47 -3.86 -3.85
CA PRO A 245 11.50 -2.41 -3.75
C PRO A 245 11.85 -1.72 -5.08
N GLU A 246 12.63 -2.37 -5.95
CA GLU A 246 12.96 -1.90 -7.30
C GLU A 246 11.78 -1.86 -8.25
N CYS A 247 10.64 -2.41 -7.83
CA CYS A 247 9.38 -2.41 -8.56
C CYS A 247 8.35 -1.41 -7.98
N LEU A 248 8.77 -0.44 -7.17
CA LEU A 248 7.84 0.57 -6.64
C LEU A 248 7.04 1.24 -7.77
N VAL A 249 5.75 1.45 -7.50
CA VAL A 249 4.81 2.07 -8.45
C VAL A 249 4.50 3.50 -7.99
N VAL A 250 4.53 4.45 -8.90
CA VAL A 250 4.11 5.83 -8.61
C VAL A 250 2.61 5.96 -8.82
N SER A 251 1.92 6.60 -7.85
CA SER A 251 0.54 7.07 -7.99
C SER A 251 0.48 8.56 -7.72
N PHE A 252 -0.08 9.31 -8.66
CA PHE A 252 -0.31 10.74 -8.50
C PHE A 252 -1.63 10.97 -7.76
N VAL A 253 -1.61 11.80 -6.72
CA VAL A 253 -2.79 11.99 -5.87
C VAL A 253 -3.17 13.45 -5.73
N ASN A 254 -4.47 13.68 -5.73
CA ASN A 254 -5.12 14.92 -5.31
C ASN A 254 -6.39 14.53 -4.55
N THR A 255 -6.55 14.99 -3.31
CA THR A 255 -7.69 14.61 -2.48
C THR A 255 -8.23 15.77 -1.66
N SER A 256 -9.50 15.68 -1.30
CA SER A 256 -10.15 16.54 -0.32
C SER A 256 -10.01 15.97 1.10
N SER A 257 -10.42 16.72 2.11
CA SER A 257 -10.47 16.25 3.50
C SER A 257 -11.39 15.03 3.67
N GLU A 258 -12.53 14.99 2.97
CA GLU A 258 -13.43 13.83 2.95
C GLU A 258 -12.75 12.62 2.33
N GLY A 259 -12.11 12.78 1.17
CA GLY A 259 -11.39 11.71 0.48
C GLY A 259 -10.21 11.18 1.29
N LEU A 260 -9.47 12.05 2.00
CA LEU A 260 -8.41 11.64 2.93
C LEU A 260 -8.98 10.72 4.02
N LEU A 261 -10.04 11.14 4.71
CA LEU A 261 -10.63 10.36 5.80
C LEU A 261 -11.28 9.07 5.28
N GLU A 262 -11.97 9.11 4.13
CA GLU A 262 -12.53 7.92 3.50
C GLU A 262 -11.43 6.90 3.20
N PHE A 263 -10.34 7.34 2.58
CA PHE A 263 -9.22 6.47 2.23
C PHE A 263 -8.55 5.88 3.48
N THR A 264 -8.14 6.72 4.43
CA THR A 264 -7.34 6.29 5.59
C THR A 264 -8.16 5.43 6.56
N ASN A 265 -9.42 5.77 6.85
CA ASN A 265 -10.32 4.97 7.67
C ASN A 265 -10.60 3.61 7.02
N ARG A 266 -10.82 3.56 5.71
CA ARG A 266 -11.00 2.30 4.98
C ARG A 266 -9.80 1.37 5.14
N GLN A 267 -8.57 1.88 4.95
CA GLN A 267 -7.35 1.06 5.09
C GLN A 267 -7.21 0.49 6.50
N ILE A 268 -7.43 1.30 7.53
CA ILE A 268 -7.30 0.85 8.92
C ILE A 268 -8.41 -0.13 9.30
N LEU A 269 -9.65 0.06 8.82
CA LEU A 269 -10.73 -0.88 9.09
C LEU A 269 -10.51 -2.23 8.37
N ILE A 270 -10.06 -2.23 7.12
CA ILE A 270 -9.69 -3.45 6.41
C ILE A 270 -8.56 -4.17 7.17
N THR A 271 -7.52 -3.44 7.60
CA THR A 271 -6.43 -4.01 8.40
C THR A 271 -6.93 -4.63 9.71
N ARG A 272 -7.88 -3.98 10.40
CA ARG A 272 -8.49 -4.53 11.62
C ARG A 272 -9.18 -5.87 11.38
N VAL A 273 -9.89 -6.00 10.28
CA VAL A 273 -10.65 -7.21 9.96
C VAL A 273 -9.75 -8.33 9.46
N TYR A 274 -8.82 -8.03 8.57
CA TYR A 274 -8.02 -9.05 7.86
C TYR A 274 -6.66 -9.35 8.51
N ALA A 275 -6.09 -8.40 9.25
CA ALA A 275 -4.76 -8.49 9.88
C ALA A 275 -4.79 -7.95 11.32
N HIS A 276 -5.65 -8.52 12.16
CA HIS A 276 -5.95 -8.02 13.52
C HIS A 276 -4.71 -7.84 14.39
N LYS A 277 -3.74 -8.78 14.34
CA LYS A 277 -2.49 -8.67 15.11
C LYS A 277 -1.68 -7.44 14.70
N MET A 278 -1.55 -7.19 13.40
CA MET A 278 -0.87 -6.01 12.87
C MET A 278 -1.59 -4.72 13.27
N TRP A 279 -2.92 -4.71 13.17
CA TRP A 279 -3.76 -3.60 13.61
C TRP A 279 -3.58 -3.30 15.11
N ALA A 280 -3.65 -4.32 15.98
CA ALA A 280 -3.51 -4.15 17.43
C ALA A 280 -2.13 -3.63 17.83
N THR A 281 -1.06 -4.17 17.23
CA THR A 281 0.32 -3.71 17.46
C THR A 281 0.50 -2.26 17.01
N ALA A 282 0.00 -1.90 15.82
CA ALA A 282 0.07 -0.55 15.31
C ALA A 282 -0.75 0.43 16.17
N PHE A 283 -1.97 0.05 16.60
CA PHE A 283 -2.79 0.85 17.51
C PHE A 283 -2.06 1.13 18.82
N ALA A 284 -1.52 0.09 19.48
CA ALA A 284 -0.77 0.24 20.72
C ALA A 284 0.45 1.16 20.56
N THR A 285 1.22 0.98 19.47
CA THR A 285 2.42 1.79 19.21
C THR A 285 2.09 3.26 18.98
N HIS A 286 1.05 3.56 18.16
CA HIS A 286 0.64 4.95 17.90
C HIS A 286 0.02 5.59 19.14
N SER A 287 -0.79 4.85 19.92
CA SER A 287 -1.36 5.33 21.19
C SER A 287 -0.26 5.69 22.18
N LEU A 288 0.74 4.81 22.34
CA LEU A 288 1.88 5.05 23.21
C LEU A 288 2.66 6.31 22.78
N PHE A 289 2.94 6.44 21.47
CA PHE A 289 3.64 7.61 20.94
C PHE A 289 2.86 8.90 21.23
N CYS A 290 1.57 8.94 20.86
CA CYS A 290 0.74 10.13 21.04
C CYS A 290 0.60 10.53 22.52
N PHE A 291 0.38 9.54 23.38
CA PHE A 291 0.27 9.77 24.83
C PHE A 291 1.59 10.32 25.42
N THR A 292 2.71 9.66 25.12
CA THR A 292 4.03 10.05 25.67
C THR A 292 4.43 11.45 25.20
N PHE A 293 4.23 11.76 23.90
CA PHE A 293 4.54 13.09 23.37
C PHE A 293 3.69 14.19 23.99
N MET A 294 2.37 13.96 24.12
CA MET A 294 1.47 14.94 24.75
C MET A 294 1.81 15.16 26.22
N LEU A 295 2.11 14.09 26.96
CA LEU A 295 2.54 14.20 28.36
C LEU A 295 3.86 14.99 28.48
N GLY A 296 4.84 14.68 27.64
CA GLY A 296 6.12 15.41 27.59
C GLY A 296 5.93 16.88 27.24
N LEU A 297 5.06 17.19 26.29
CA LEU A 297 4.75 18.56 25.91
C LEU A 297 4.14 19.35 27.09
N VAL A 298 3.18 18.74 27.81
CA VAL A 298 2.56 19.36 28.99
C VAL A 298 3.59 19.63 30.09
N LEU A 299 4.45 18.65 30.39
CA LEU A 299 5.49 18.80 31.40
C LEU A 299 6.53 19.85 31.00
N THR A 300 7.02 19.82 29.76
CA THR A 300 8.01 20.79 29.25
C THR A 300 7.44 22.21 29.25
N LEU A 301 6.19 22.42 28.85
CA LEU A 301 5.54 23.72 28.90
C LEU A 301 5.30 24.17 30.33
N GLY A 302 4.90 23.25 31.25
CA GLY A 302 4.75 23.54 32.69
C GLY A 302 6.04 24.08 33.32
N ASP A 303 7.20 23.48 33.00
CA ASP A 303 8.50 23.92 33.42
C ASP A 303 8.87 25.32 32.90
N ILE A 304 8.61 25.57 31.61
CA ILE A 304 8.85 26.90 30.99
C ILE A 304 8.03 27.97 31.71
N PHE A 305 6.70 27.72 31.92
CA PHE A 305 5.83 28.67 32.61
C PHE A 305 6.16 28.86 34.07
N SER A 306 6.80 27.87 34.73
CA SER A 306 7.27 27.95 36.11
C SER A 306 8.67 28.60 36.25
N ALA A 307 9.21 29.15 35.15
CA ALA A 307 10.55 29.71 35.05
C ALA A 307 11.68 28.73 35.49
N ARG A 308 11.48 27.44 35.33
CA ARG A 308 12.42 26.35 35.64
C ARG A 308 12.64 25.45 34.42
N PRO A 309 13.09 26.00 33.26
CA PRO A 309 13.18 25.19 32.05
C PRO A 309 14.15 24.02 32.21
N SER A 310 13.66 22.81 32.05
CA SER A 310 14.44 21.57 32.09
C SER A 310 14.84 21.15 30.68
N LEU A 311 16.15 21.27 30.38
CA LEU A 311 16.68 20.78 29.09
C LEU A 311 16.48 19.26 28.96
N HIS A 312 16.53 18.54 30.10
CA HIS A 312 16.31 17.09 30.16
C HIS A 312 14.89 16.71 29.66
N LEU A 313 13.85 17.34 30.22
CA LEU A 313 12.47 17.09 29.81
C LEU A 313 12.23 17.47 28.34
N ALA A 314 12.76 18.63 27.91
CA ALA A 314 12.67 19.01 26.49
C ALA A 314 13.39 18.00 25.59
N ALA A 315 14.57 17.53 25.93
CA ALA A 315 15.30 16.53 25.17
C ALA A 315 14.50 15.22 25.06
N LEU A 316 13.97 14.70 26.16
CA LEU A 316 13.15 13.48 26.18
C LEU A 316 11.87 13.63 25.36
N THR A 317 11.27 14.83 25.32
CA THR A 317 10.06 15.11 24.56
C THR A 317 10.32 15.14 23.05
N PHE A 318 11.39 15.80 22.61
CA PHE A 318 11.61 16.08 21.19
C PHE A 318 12.54 15.10 20.47
N LEU A 319 13.40 14.35 21.18
CA LEU A 319 14.29 13.36 20.57
C LEU A 319 13.54 12.27 19.78
N PRO A 320 12.39 11.72 20.24
CA PRO A 320 11.61 10.78 19.43
C PRO A 320 11.15 11.36 18.09
N LEU A 321 10.81 12.67 18.03
CA LEU A 321 10.45 13.33 16.77
C LEU A 321 11.64 13.43 15.82
N LEU A 322 12.83 13.77 16.34
CA LEU A 322 14.06 13.83 15.54
C LEU A 322 14.41 12.46 14.94
N LEU A 323 14.27 11.39 15.73
CA LEU A 323 14.46 10.01 15.24
C LEU A 323 13.44 9.62 14.17
N ALA A 324 12.17 10.04 14.34
CA ALA A 324 11.13 9.84 13.33
C ALA A 324 11.44 10.60 12.03
N SER A 325 11.91 11.85 12.13
CA SER A 325 12.35 12.66 11.00
C SER A 325 13.53 12.02 10.28
N LEU A 326 14.54 11.55 11.00
CA LEU A 326 15.70 10.84 10.44
C LEU A 326 15.26 9.59 9.66
N ARG A 327 14.39 8.77 10.25
CA ARG A 327 13.84 7.58 9.56
C ARG A 327 13.08 7.95 8.29
N SER A 328 12.33 9.04 8.32
CA SER A 328 11.60 9.53 7.15
C SER A 328 12.55 10.02 6.06
N ALA A 329 13.63 10.72 6.43
CA ALA A 329 14.67 11.15 5.49
C ALA A 329 15.36 9.94 4.81
N LEU A 330 15.77 8.93 5.59
CA LEU A 330 16.35 7.68 5.05
C LEU A 330 15.41 7.00 4.04
N ARG A 331 14.10 6.96 4.34
CA ARG A 331 13.08 6.41 3.43
C ARG A 331 13.01 7.20 2.14
N VAL A 332 12.95 8.53 2.21
CA VAL A 332 12.87 9.40 1.02
C VAL A 332 14.11 9.23 0.13
N ILE A 333 15.30 9.19 0.73
CA ILE A 333 16.55 8.94 0.00
C ILE A 333 16.48 7.62 -0.75
N ALA A 334 16.08 6.54 -0.07
CA ALA A 334 15.95 5.22 -0.68
C ALA A 334 14.93 5.19 -1.83
N VAL A 335 13.76 5.80 -1.63
CA VAL A 335 12.70 5.84 -2.66
C VAL A 335 13.11 6.71 -3.85
N ALA A 336 13.80 7.81 -3.63
CA ALA A 336 14.33 8.66 -4.71
C ALA A 336 15.37 7.92 -5.58
N ASP A 337 16.15 7.01 -4.97
CA ASP A 337 17.07 6.13 -5.72
C ASP A 337 16.33 5.01 -6.48
N LEU A 338 15.24 4.47 -5.92
CA LEU A 338 14.41 3.43 -6.56
C LEU A 338 13.55 3.97 -7.71
N LEU A 339 13.20 5.26 -7.68
CA LEU A 339 12.34 5.94 -8.66
C LEU A 339 13.08 7.09 -9.35
N PRO A 340 14.14 6.80 -10.13
CA PRO A 340 15.04 7.83 -10.69
C PRO A 340 14.32 8.84 -11.58
N LEU A 341 13.28 8.42 -12.32
CA LEU A 341 12.47 9.31 -13.17
C LEU A 341 11.71 10.38 -12.36
N TYR A 342 11.45 10.13 -11.09
CA TYR A 342 10.70 11.02 -10.19
C TYR A 342 11.56 11.60 -9.07
N ARG A 343 12.88 11.39 -9.10
CA ARG A 343 13.84 11.82 -8.06
C ARG A 343 13.71 13.30 -7.72
N VAL A 344 13.64 14.16 -8.74
CA VAL A 344 13.54 15.62 -8.54
C VAL A 344 12.26 15.97 -7.78
N GLN A 345 11.13 15.39 -8.16
CA GLN A 345 9.83 15.61 -7.51
C GLN A 345 9.82 15.08 -6.07
N ILE A 346 10.34 13.87 -5.84
CA ILE A 346 10.42 13.24 -4.52
C ILE A 346 11.27 14.07 -3.58
N ASN A 347 12.44 14.55 -4.04
CA ASN A 347 13.34 15.40 -3.25
C ASN A 347 12.72 16.77 -2.94
N ALA A 348 12.05 17.40 -3.89
CA ALA A 348 11.35 18.67 -3.68
C ALA A 348 10.24 18.56 -2.63
N GLN A 349 9.67 17.36 -2.45
CA GLN A 349 8.60 17.08 -1.50
C GLN A 349 9.09 16.44 -0.19
N SER A 350 10.40 16.25 -0.02
CA SER A 350 11.01 15.58 1.13
C SER A 350 10.61 16.20 2.48
N TRP A 351 10.43 17.52 2.51
CA TRP A 351 10.01 18.26 3.69
C TRP A 351 8.65 17.77 4.26
N ILE A 352 7.72 17.31 3.41
CA ILE A 352 6.42 16.78 3.83
C ILE A 352 6.62 15.60 4.80
N TYR A 353 7.51 14.69 4.43
CA TYR A 353 7.74 13.45 5.18
C TYR A 353 8.56 13.69 6.45
N VAL A 354 9.46 14.68 6.43
CA VAL A 354 10.37 14.99 7.54
C VAL A 354 9.71 15.87 8.60
N THR A 355 8.78 16.76 8.19
CA THR A 355 8.07 17.68 9.11
C THR A 355 6.65 17.22 9.40
N ILE A 356 5.75 17.22 8.42
CA ILE A 356 4.34 16.80 8.61
C ILE A 356 4.28 15.33 9.04
N GLY A 357 5.18 14.49 8.50
CA GLY A 357 5.22 13.06 8.75
C GLY A 357 5.36 12.68 10.23
N VAL A 358 6.00 13.51 11.06
CA VAL A 358 6.17 13.22 12.50
C VAL A 358 4.86 13.33 13.29
N PHE A 359 3.85 14.02 12.76
CA PHE A 359 2.53 14.16 13.36
C PHE A 359 1.50 13.16 12.81
N ILE A 360 1.85 12.41 11.79
CA ILE A 360 0.98 11.38 11.20
C ILE A 360 0.49 10.33 12.21
N PRO A 361 1.22 9.96 13.29
CA PRO A 361 0.70 9.06 14.31
C PRO A 361 -0.63 9.49 14.92
N TYR A 362 -0.92 10.79 14.99
CA TYR A 362 -2.23 11.29 15.47
C TYR A 362 -3.36 11.00 14.49
N LEU A 363 -3.11 11.12 13.18
CA LEU A 363 -4.10 10.74 12.17
C LEU A 363 -4.33 9.22 12.19
N TYR A 364 -3.26 8.42 12.33
CA TYR A 364 -3.39 6.98 12.53
C TYR A 364 -4.23 6.66 13.77
N LEU A 365 -3.95 7.30 14.91
CA LEU A 365 -4.72 7.11 16.15
C LEU A 365 -6.21 7.42 15.95
N ALA A 366 -6.54 8.52 15.28
CA ALA A 366 -7.92 8.86 14.94
C ALA A 366 -8.58 7.78 14.06
N ASN A 367 -7.86 7.28 13.04
CA ASN A 367 -8.35 6.20 12.19
C ASN A 367 -8.54 4.88 12.98
N PHE A 368 -7.63 4.54 13.91
CA PHE A 368 -7.79 3.37 14.77
C PHE A 368 -9.03 3.48 15.64
N ILE A 369 -9.26 4.62 16.29
CA ILE A 369 -10.47 4.87 17.10
C ILE A 369 -11.72 4.77 16.23
N THR A 370 -11.73 5.41 15.05
CA THR A 370 -12.85 5.32 14.10
C THR A 370 -13.14 3.87 13.71
N SER A 371 -12.08 3.07 13.49
CA SER A 371 -12.24 1.66 13.13
C SER A 371 -12.84 0.81 14.26
N LEU A 372 -12.70 1.20 15.54
CA LEU A 372 -13.36 0.54 16.67
C LEU A 372 -14.88 0.80 16.68
N LEU A 373 -15.29 2.00 16.25
CA LEU A 373 -16.67 2.46 16.31
C LEU A 373 -17.54 2.01 15.13
N SER A 374 -16.93 1.59 14.02
CA SER A 374 -17.65 1.22 12.80
C SER A 374 -17.07 -0.03 12.14
N ARG A 375 -17.92 -0.76 11.42
CA ARG A 375 -17.53 -1.84 10.48
C ARG A 375 -17.86 -1.48 9.04
N ARG A 376 -18.22 -0.23 8.76
CA ARG A 376 -18.66 0.24 7.46
C ARG A 376 -17.57 1.05 6.79
N ILE A 377 -17.36 0.75 5.51
CA ILE A 377 -16.48 1.53 4.64
C ILE A 377 -17.27 2.05 3.44
N ARG A 378 -16.78 3.16 2.87
CA ARG A 378 -17.18 3.62 1.55
C ARG A 378 -15.99 3.43 0.62
N TRP A 379 -16.21 2.87 -0.54
CA TRP A 379 -15.17 2.66 -1.54
C TRP A 379 -15.72 2.95 -2.94
N ARG A 380 -15.23 4.02 -3.55
CA ARG A 380 -15.68 4.49 -4.87
C ARG A 380 -17.21 4.55 -4.98
N GLY A 381 -17.86 5.14 -3.97
CA GLY A 381 -19.31 5.35 -3.92
C GLY A 381 -20.12 4.16 -3.39
N ILE A 382 -19.58 2.95 -3.34
CA ILE A 382 -20.25 1.78 -2.78
C ILE A 382 -19.98 1.71 -1.27
N ARG A 383 -21.02 1.39 -0.49
CA ARG A 383 -20.90 1.15 0.95
C ARG A 383 -20.85 -0.35 1.21
N TYR A 384 -19.88 -0.74 2.03
CA TYR A 384 -19.70 -2.13 2.46
C TYR A 384 -19.71 -2.20 3.98
N GLU A 385 -20.26 -3.29 4.53
CA GLU A 385 -20.12 -3.66 5.93
C GLU A 385 -19.26 -4.92 6.03
N LEU A 386 -18.14 -4.82 6.75
CA LEU A 386 -17.18 -5.90 6.94
C LEU A 386 -17.52 -6.64 8.22
N ILE A 387 -18.24 -7.76 8.12
CA ILE A 387 -18.67 -8.55 9.28
C ILE A 387 -17.50 -9.40 9.78
N SER A 388 -16.81 -10.08 8.86
CA SER A 388 -15.62 -10.88 9.11
C SER A 388 -14.69 -10.88 7.88
N GLN A 389 -13.60 -11.62 7.94
CA GLN A 389 -12.73 -11.85 6.77
C GLN A 389 -13.46 -12.55 5.61
N ASN A 390 -14.48 -13.35 5.94
CA ASN A 390 -15.21 -14.20 5.02
C ASN A 390 -16.69 -13.79 4.88
N GLU A 391 -17.06 -12.60 5.35
CA GLU A 391 -18.43 -12.11 5.22
C GLU A 391 -18.46 -10.60 5.04
N THR A 392 -18.95 -10.19 3.89
CA THR A 392 -19.13 -8.79 3.48
C THR A 392 -20.57 -8.57 3.03
N ARG A 393 -21.16 -7.44 3.41
CA ARG A 393 -22.47 -7.00 2.89
C ARG A 393 -22.32 -5.75 2.06
N VAL A 394 -22.95 -5.72 0.90
CA VAL A 394 -23.06 -4.53 0.07
C VAL A 394 -24.31 -3.77 0.52
N LEU A 395 -24.15 -2.54 1.02
CA LEU A 395 -25.22 -1.75 1.63
C LEU A 395 -25.86 -0.73 0.68
N THR A 396 -25.20 -0.35 -0.38
CA THR A 396 -25.72 0.62 -1.33
C THR A 396 -26.42 -0.13 -2.43
N PRO A 397 -27.74 0.09 -2.68
CA PRO A 397 -28.37 -0.34 -3.90
C PRO A 397 -27.65 0.31 -5.08
N GLN A 398 -27.27 -0.46 -6.03
CA GLN A 398 -26.56 0.02 -7.22
C GLN A 398 -27.55 0.39 -8.31
#